data_f3bf50d32488806c4d3653f093f81967
#
_entry.id   f3bf50d32488806c4d3653f093f81967
#
_cell.length_a   1.000
_cell.length_b   1.000
_cell.length_c   1.000
_cell.angle_alpha   90.00
_cell.angle_beta   90.00
_cell.angle_gamma   90.00
#
_symmetry.space_group_name_H-M   'P 1'
#
loop_
_entity.id
_entity.type
_entity.pdbx_description
1 polymer ?
#
loop_
_entity_poly.entity_id
_entity_poly.type
_entity_poly.pdbx_seq_one_letter_code
_entity_poly.pdbx_strand_id
1 'polypeptide(L)'
;CYSRPLEGDILGKDYQTEGFVSVKLFKELLPSNNYDYFICGPPPMMNSLTADLYEWRVPKENVRFEAFGKATVANAVKNDPNKRASDKVTSEITFVKTGKTIKWTSASGAILDLAEANGIHLDCACRSGSCGTCILAIKEGSVEHLIEPGFLVEEGSCLTCISTPVGNLVLDA
;
A
#
# COMPACT_ATOMS: atom_id res chain seq x y z
N CYS A 1 24.90 -3.89 -1.20
CA CYS A 1 24.43 -4.98 -2.05
C CYS A 1 23.98 -4.41 -3.39
N TYR A 2 24.63 -4.80 -4.50
CA TYR A 2 24.28 -4.35 -5.86
C TYR A 2 23.62 -5.50 -6.62
N SER A 3 22.38 -5.29 -7.07
CA SER A 3 21.64 -6.31 -7.85
C SER A 3 22.17 -6.44 -9.29
N ARG A 4 22.79 -5.38 -9.81
CA ARG A 4 23.42 -5.32 -11.14
C ARG A 4 24.58 -4.33 -11.10
N PRO A 5 25.79 -4.77 -10.67
CA PRO A 5 26.96 -3.92 -10.73
C PRO A 5 27.25 -3.48 -12.17
N LEU A 6 27.77 -2.30 -12.34
CA LEU A 6 28.23 -1.81 -13.63
C LEU A 6 29.63 -2.36 -13.93
N GLU A 7 30.04 -2.31 -15.18
CA GLU A 7 31.36 -2.85 -15.63
C GLU A 7 32.57 -2.22 -14.91
N GLY A 8 32.42 -1.01 -14.34
CA GLY A 8 33.46 -0.35 -13.55
C GLY A 8 33.41 -0.55 -12.06
N ASP A 9 32.37 -1.20 -11.53
CA ASP A 9 32.19 -1.39 -10.09
C ASP A 9 33.09 -2.52 -9.56
N ILE A 10 33.76 -2.27 -8.44
CA ILE A 10 34.73 -3.19 -7.85
C ILE A 10 34.17 -3.83 -6.60
N LEU A 11 34.06 -5.17 -6.60
CA LEU A 11 33.66 -5.95 -5.42
C LEU A 11 34.67 -5.72 -4.27
N GLY A 12 34.16 -5.47 -3.08
CA GLY A 12 34.93 -5.16 -1.88
C GLY A 12 35.29 -3.68 -1.72
N LYS A 13 35.06 -2.86 -2.75
CA LYS A 13 35.27 -1.40 -2.71
C LYS A 13 33.95 -0.63 -2.87
N ASP A 14 33.27 -0.82 -4.00
CA ASP A 14 32.04 -0.09 -4.33
C ASP A 14 30.81 -0.85 -3.83
N TYR A 15 30.90 -2.17 -3.74
CA TYR A 15 29.87 -3.03 -3.15
C TYR A 15 30.50 -4.29 -2.52
N GLN A 16 29.80 -4.92 -1.55
CA GLN A 16 30.30 -6.10 -0.83
C GLN A 16 29.58 -7.39 -1.27
N THR A 17 28.40 -7.28 -1.81
CA THR A 17 27.59 -8.45 -2.20
C THR A 17 26.89 -8.16 -3.52
N GLU A 18 26.99 -9.08 -4.47
CA GLU A 18 26.21 -9.06 -5.70
C GLU A 18 24.92 -9.82 -5.53
N GLY A 19 23.82 -9.30 -6.13
CA GLY A 19 22.49 -9.87 -6.10
C GLY A 19 21.47 -9.02 -5.35
N PHE A 20 20.30 -9.60 -5.11
CA PHE A 20 19.25 -8.93 -4.37
C PHE A 20 19.44 -9.06 -2.86
N VAL A 21 19.05 -8.03 -2.13
CA VAL A 21 18.93 -8.10 -0.66
C VAL A 21 17.98 -9.23 -0.29
N SER A 22 18.38 -10.08 0.66
CA SER A 22 17.63 -11.25 1.09
C SER A 22 17.84 -11.54 2.58
N VAL A 23 16.92 -12.27 3.19
CA VAL A 23 17.08 -12.73 4.59
C VAL A 23 18.24 -13.72 4.73
N LYS A 24 18.61 -14.43 3.67
CA LYS A 24 19.82 -15.24 3.66
C LYS A 24 21.04 -14.39 3.96
N LEU A 25 21.18 -13.25 3.29
CA LEU A 25 22.26 -12.29 3.52
C LEU A 25 22.22 -11.75 4.96
N PHE A 26 21.02 -11.46 5.49
CA PHE A 26 20.90 -11.00 6.88
C PHE A 26 21.38 -12.08 7.88
N LYS A 27 21.06 -13.36 7.65
CA LYS A 27 21.54 -14.46 8.48
C LYS A 27 23.05 -14.62 8.46
N GLU A 28 23.71 -14.23 7.39
CA GLU A 28 25.17 -14.24 7.27
C GLU A 28 25.85 -13.06 7.97
N LEU A 29 25.17 -11.89 8.00
CA LEU A 29 25.74 -10.63 8.50
C LEU A 29 25.31 -10.29 9.93
N LEU A 30 24.12 -10.71 10.35
CA LEU A 30 23.56 -10.36 11.65
C LEU A 30 23.70 -11.51 12.66
N PRO A 31 24.11 -11.22 13.91
CA PRO A 31 24.27 -12.25 14.94
C PRO A 31 22.95 -12.86 15.42
N SER A 32 21.81 -12.23 15.14
CA SER A 32 20.48 -12.69 15.54
C SER A 32 19.40 -12.10 14.60
N ASN A 33 18.14 -12.42 14.87
CA ASN A 33 16.98 -11.78 14.21
C ASN A 33 16.30 -10.70 15.06
N ASN A 34 16.90 -10.32 16.18
CA ASN A 34 16.32 -9.35 17.14
C ASN A 34 16.67 -7.91 16.75
N TYR A 35 16.10 -7.44 15.63
CA TYR A 35 16.26 -6.10 15.10
C TYR A 35 14.90 -5.55 14.65
N ASP A 36 14.79 -4.23 14.59
CA ASP A 36 13.71 -3.56 13.86
C ASP A 36 14.13 -3.45 12.39
N TYR A 37 13.28 -3.97 11.49
CA TYR A 37 13.50 -3.99 10.04
C TYR A 37 12.63 -2.92 9.40
N PHE A 38 13.26 -1.96 8.75
CA PHE A 38 12.59 -0.92 7.97
C PHE A 38 12.82 -1.20 6.49
N ILE A 39 11.75 -1.55 5.79
CA ILE A 39 11.82 -2.00 4.40
C ILE A 39 11.13 -0.98 3.51
N CYS A 40 11.83 -0.49 2.48
CA CYS A 40 11.31 0.38 1.46
C CYS A 40 11.87 -0.06 0.10
N GLY A 41 11.01 -0.20 -0.90
CA GLY A 41 11.44 -0.61 -2.23
C GLY A 41 10.31 -1.14 -3.11
N PRO A 42 10.66 -1.73 -4.26
CA PRO A 42 9.68 -2.32 -5.17
C PRO A 42 8.85 -3.42 -4.49
N PRO A 43 7.55 -3.55 -4.84
CA PRO A 43 6.66 -4.54 -4.23
C PRO A 43 7.20 -6.00 -4.22
N PRO A 44 7.83 -6.51 -5.28
CA PRO A 44 8.41 -7.86 -5.23
C PRO A 44 9.48 -8.04 -4.15
N MET A 45 10.36 -7.03 -3.96
CA MET A 45 11.38 -7.04 -2.91
C MET A 45 10.75 -7.01 -1.52
N MET A 46 9.78 -6.11 -1.30
CA MET A 46 9.10 -5.96 -0.02
C MET A 46 8.36 -7.25 0.37
N ASN A 47 7.62 -7.83 -0.57
CA ASN A 47 6.87 -9.07 -0.33
C ASN A 47 7.79 -10.24 0.01
N SER A 48 8.89 -10.41 -0.74
CA SER A 48 9.86 -11.48 -0.48
C SER A 48 10.53 -11.31 0.88
N LEU A 49 11.08 -10.12 1.16
CA LEU A 49 11.75 -9.85 2.44
C LEU A 49 10.83 -10.01 3.64
N THR A 50 9.58 -9.52 3.54
CA THR A 50 8.60 -9.64 4.63
C THR A 50 8.25 -11.09 4.91
N ALA A 51 7.98 -11.89 3.87
CA ALA A 51 7.67 -13.31 4.02
C ALA A 51 8.85 -14.06 4.67
N ASP A 52 10.07 -13.86 4.17
CA ASP A 52 11.27 -14.52 4.64
C ASP A 52 11.66 -14.10 6.08
N LEU A 53 11.41 -12.83 6.47
CA LEU A 53 11.61 -12.36 7.85
C LEU A 53 10.64 -13.04 8.82
N TYR A 54 9.37 -13.22 8.44
CA TYR A 54 8.41 -13.98 9.27
C TYR A 54 8.78 -15.45 9.37
N GLU A 55 9.27 -16.07 8.29
CA GLU A 55 9.81 -17.42 8.32
C GLU A 55 11.03 -17.50 9.25
N TRP A 56 11.86 -16.47 9.29
CA TRP A 56 12.97 -16.35 10.24
C TRP A 56 12.52 -16.03 11.67
N ARG A 57 11.20 -16.01 11.94
CA ARG A 57 10.57 -15.75 13.24
C ARG A 57 10.84 -14.33 13.78
N VAL A 58 10.99 -13.35 12.91
CA VAL A 58 10.97 -11.94 13.31
C VAL A 58 9.54 -11.58 13.70
N PRO A 59 9.31 -10.98 14.89
CA PRO A 59 7.99 -10.50 15.29
C PRO A 59 7.42 -9.50 14.29
N LYS A 60 6.09 -9.53 14.05
CA LYS A 60 5.45 -8.63 13.07
C LYS A 60 5.63 -7.16 13.40
N GLU A 61 5.60 -6.83 14.68
CA GLU A 61 5.82 -5.48 15.22
C GLU A 61 7.22 -4.92 14.92
N ASN A 62 8.19 -5.78 14.64
CA ASN A 62 9.56 -5.40 14.31
C ASN A 62 9.80 -5.28 12.79
N VAL A 63 8.79 -5.58 11.95
CA VAL A 63 8.87 -5.42 10.51
C VAL A 63 7.99 -4.26 10.07
N ARG A 64 8.62 -3.17 9.67
CA ARG A 64 7.96 -1.94 9.21
C ARG A 64 8.33 -1.68 7.77
N PHE A 65 7.37 -1.21 6.98
CA PHE A 65 7.62 -0.91 5.58
C PHE A 65 6.84 0.32 5.14
N GLU A 66 7.43 1.06 4.24
CA GLU A 66 6.77 2.12 3.50
C GLU A 66 6.52 1.64 2.06
N ALA A 67 5.26 1.69 1.66
CA ALA A 67 4.84 1.28 0.34
C ALA A 67 4.57 2.51 -0.53
N PHE A 68 5.18 2.57 -1.70
CA PHE A 68 4.96 3.62 -2.69
C PHE A 68 4.28 3.03 -3.93
N GLY A 69 3.01 3.44 -4.17
CA GLY A 69 2.26 3.12 -5.39
C GLY A 69 1.20 2.03 -5.29
N LYS A 70 0.38 1.97 -6.34
CA LYS A 70 -0.84 1.14 -6.45
C LYS A 70 -0.63 -0.36 -6.27
N ALA A 71 0.49 -0.89 -6.73
CA ALA A 71 0.76 -2.33 -6.71
C ALA A 71 0.88 -2.93 -5.30
N THR A 72 1.24 -2.13 -4.32
CA THR A 72 1.45 -2.58 -2.93
C THR A 72 0.12 -2.77 -2.20
N VAL A 73 -0.85 -1.89 -2.44
CA VAL A 73 -2.20 -1.99 -1.87
C VAL A 73 -2.96 -3.19 -2.45
N ALA A 74 -2.84 -3.43 -3.75
CA ALA A 74 -3.49 -4.57 -4.41
C ALA A 74 -3.03 -5.94 -3.88
N ASN A 75 -1.78 -6.06 -3.43
CA ASN A 75 -1.26 -7.31 -2.89
C ASN A 75 -1.65 -7.54 -1.42
N ALA A 76 -1.85 -6.49 -0.63
CA ALA A 76 -2.36 -6.61 0.74
C ALA A 76 -3.79 -7.18 0.77
N VAL A 77 -4.63 -6.80 -0.19
CA VAL A 77 -6.02 -7.28 -0.31
C VAL A 77 -6.12 -8.74 -0.76
N LYS A 78 -5.13 -9.26 -1.52
CA LYS A 78 -5.17 -10.63 -2.04
C LYS A 78 -4.85 -11.72 -1.02
N ASN A 79 -4.33 -11.36 0.15
CA ASN A 79 -3.86 -12.33 1.16
C ASN A 79 -4.86 -12.63 2.28
N ASP A 80 -6.09 -12.13 2.21
CA ASP A 80 -7.17 -12.54 3.10
C ASP A 80 -8.01 -13.64 2.41
N PRO A 81 -7.82 -14.94 2.76
CA PRO A 81 -8.55 -16.04 2.15
C PRO A 81 -10.05 -16.03 2.44
N ASN A 82 -10.50 -15.19 3.38
CA ASN A 82 -11.90 -15.13 3.80
C ASN A 82 -12.73 -14.04 3.09
N LYS A 83 -12.09 -13.19 2.25
CA LYS A 83 -12.76 -12.11 1.50
C LYS A 83 -13.01 -12.45 0.02
N ARG A 84 -13.08 -13.74 -0.31
CA ARG A 84 -13.48 -14.20 -1.64
C ARG A 84 -14.98 -14.41 -1.69
N ALA A 85 -15.60 -13.68 -2.62
CA ALA A 85 -16.98 -13.83 -3.08
C ALA A 85 -18.07 -13.27 -2.13
N SER A 86 -18.28 -11.99 -2.19
CA SER A 86 -19.64 -11.45 -2.17
C SER A 86 -19.83 -10.54 -3.37
N ASP A 87 -20.83 -10.89 -4.14
CA ASP A 87 -21.58 -10.18 -5.17
C ASP A 87 -21.09 -8.80 -5.64
N LYS A 88 -21.31 -8.53 -6.91
CA LYS A 88 -21.19 -7.21 -7.57
C LYS A 88 -21.86 -6.12 -6.72
N VAL A 89 -21.22 -5.68 -5.66
CA VAL A 89 -21.61 -4.47 -4.96
C VAL A 89 -21.28 -3.32 -5.88
N THR A 90 -22.30 -2.74 -6.48
CA THR A 90 -22.18 -1.49 -7.23
C THR A 90 -22.61 -0.36 -6.31
N SER A 91 -21.71 0.58 -6.07
CA SER A 91 -21.96 1.81 -5.31
C SER A 91 -21.83 3.01 -6.23
N GLU A 92 -22.50 4.10 -5.91
CA GLU A 92 -22.32 5.36 -6.59
C GLU A 92 -21.50 6.30 -5.70
N ILE A 93 -20.45 6.91 -6.27
CA ILE A 93 -19.63 7.90 -5.59
C ILE A 93 -19.86 9.25 -6.26
N THR A 94 -20.34 10.22 -5.49
CA THR A 94 -20.53 11.59 -5.92
C THR A 94 -19.40 12.47 -5.40
N PHE A 95 -18.73 13.16 -6.32
CA PHE A 95 -17.70 14.16 -6.04
C PHE A 95 -18.33 15.55 -6.17
N VAL A 96 -18.60 16.19 -5.04
CA VAL A 96 -19.45 17.39 -4.97
C VAL A 96 -18.89 18.56 -5.76
N LYS A 97 -17.57 18.85 -5.64
CA LYS A 97 -16.95 20.00 -6.32
C LYS A 97 -16.90 19.85 -7.83
N THR A 98 -16.78 18.63 -8.32
CA THR A 98 -16.77 18.37 -9.75
C THR A 98 -18.17 18.10 -10.32
N GLY A 99 -19.17 17.86 -9.45
CA GLY A 99 -20.53 17.49 -9.82
C GLY A 99 -20.66 16.11 -10.48
N LYS A 100 -19.61 15.28 -10.44
CA LYS A 100 -19.60 13.97 -11.07
C LYS A 100 -20.07 12.89 -10.12
N THR A 101 -20.96 12.02 -10.61
CA THR A 101 -21.32 10.75 -9.93
C THR A 101 -20.85 9.58 -10.77
N ILE A 102 -20.08 8.68 -10.18
CA ILE A 102 -19.42 7.58 -10.87
C ILE A 102 -19.76 6.26 -10.17
N LYS A 103 -20.08 5.24 -10.96
CA LYS A 103 -20.29 3.89 -10.45
C LYS A 103 -18.98 3.25 -10.05
N TRP A 104 -18.91 2.80 -8.80
CA TRP A 104 -17.82 2.01 -8.28
C TRP A 104 -18.19 0.52 -8.27
N THR A 105 -17.24 -0.31 -8.59
CA THR A 105 -17.33 -1.77 -8.48
C THR A 105 -16.08 -2.30 -7.79
N SER A 106 -16.09 -3.51 -7.31
CA SER A 106 -14.91 -4.16 -6.70
C SER A 106 -13.67 -4.18 -7.64
N ALA A 107 -13.87 -4.10 -8.95
CA ALA A 107 -12.80 -3.99 -9.94
C ALA A 107 -12.22 -2.58 -10.07
N SER A 108 -12.90 -1.56 -9.54
CA SER A 108 -12.47 -0.16 -9.63
C SER A 108 -11.27 0.17 -8.71
N GLY A 109 -10.97 -0.70 -7.75
CA GLY A 109 -9.93 -0.45 -6.77
C GLY A 109 -10.32 0.58 -5.71
N ALA A 110 -9.34 1.33 -5.22
CA ALA A 110 -9.58 2.40 -4.26
C ALA A 110 -10.34 3.59 -4.89
N ILE A 111 -10.93 4.43 -4.05
CA ILE A 111 -11.64 5.65 -4.48
C ILE A 111 -10.74 6.55 -5.34
N LEU A 112 -9.46 6.69 -4.96
CA LEU A 112 -8.47 7.44 -5.73
C LEU A 112 -8.29 6.88 -7.14
N ASP A 113 -8.22 5.55 -7.28
CA ASP A 113 -8.05 4.90 -8.59
C ASP A 113 -9.24 5.15 -9.51
N LEU A 114 -10.47 5.08 -8.94
CA LEU A 114 -11.68 5.41 -9.67
C LEU A 114 -11.72 6.88 -10.11
N ALA A 115 -11.35 7.81 -9.22
CA ALA A 115 -11.31 9.24 -9.50
C ALA A 115 -10.36 9.56 -10.66
N GLU A 116 -9.13 9.04 -10.59
CA GLU A 116 -8.12 9.22 -11.66
C GLU A 116 -8.57 8.64 -12.99
N ALA A 117 -9.15 7.43 -12.99
CA ALA A 117 -9.68 6.79 -14.21
C ALA A 117 -10.79 7.59 -14.89
N ASN A 118 -11.47 8.48 -14.13
CA ASN A 118 -12.55 9.34 -14.63
C ASN A 118 -12.16 10.82 -14.75
N GLY A 119 -10.86 11.12 -14.71
CA GLY A 119 -10.34 12.48 -14.87
C GLY A 119 -10.71 13.40 -13.73
N ILE A 120 -10.89 12.88 -12.51
CA ILE A 120 -11.05 13.66 -11.28
C ILE A 120 -9.69 13.67 -10.59
N HIS A 121 -9.14 14.86 -10.40
CA HIS A 121 -7.86 15.04 -9.74
C HIS A 121 -8.08 15.17 -8.23
N LEU A 122 -7.50 14.24 -7.47
CA LEU A 122 -7.46 14.25 -6.02
C LEU A 122 -6.00 14.34 -5.56
N ASP A 123 -5.75 15.06 -4.49
CA ASP A 123 -4.43 15.15 -3.91
C ASP A 123 -3.96 13.77 -3.43
N CYS A 124 -2.75 13.40 -3.77
CA CYS A 124 -2.15 12.13 -3.34
C CYS A 124 -0.63 12.20 -3.34
N ALA A 125 0.00 11.39 -2.47
CA ALA A 125 1.44 11.23 -2.43
C ALA A 125 1.83 9.76 -2.24
N CYS A 126 1.82 9.21 -1.03
CA CYS A 126 2.34 7.87 -0.75
C CYS A 126 1.51 6.72 -1.31
N ARG A 127 0.21 6.87 -1.53
CA ARG A 127 -0.76 5.84 -1.97
C ARG A 127 -0.80 4.58 -1.10
N SER A 128 -0.40 4.72 0.17
CA SER A 128 -0.31 3.62 1.15
C SER A 128 -0.98 3.94 2.49
N GLY A 129 -1.75 5.03 2.56
CA GLY A 129 -2.46 5.41 3.78
C GLY A 129 -1.59 6.01 4.89
N SER A 130 -0.32 6.37 4.61
CA SER A 130 0.64 6.77 5.64
C SER A 130 0.86 8.29 5.74
N CYS A 131 0.64 9.07 4.65
CA CYS A 131 1.02 10.49 4.63
C CYS A 131 -0.14 11.47 4.83
N GLY A 132 -1.39 11.02 4.73
CA GLY A 132 -2.57 11.88 4.89
C GLY A 132 -2.90 12.83 3.73
N THR A 133 -2.04 12.93 2.69
CA THR A 133 -2.27 13.87 1.56
C THR A 133 -3.60 13.64 0.83
N CYS A 134 -4.08 12.40 0.79
CA CYS A 134 -5.31 12.01 0.10
C CYS A 134 -6.56 12.02 1.01
N ILE A 135 -6.49 12.69 2.17
CA ILE A 135 -7.65 12.77 3.08
C ILE A 135 -8.75 13.64 2.47
N LEU A 136 -9.98 13.13 2.48
CA LEU A 136 -11.18 13.88 2.06
C LEU A 136 -12.29 13.73 3.08
N ALA A 137 -13.09 14.79 3.22
CA ALA A 137 -14.29 14.75 4.04
C ALA A 137 -15.39 13.94 3.35
N ILE A 138 -16.07 13.10 4.11
CA ILE A 138 -17.26 12.36 3.72
C ILE A 138 -18.47 13.23 4.08
N LYS A 139 -19.28 13.57 3.09
CA LYS A 139 -20.54 14.31 3.30
C LYS A 139 -21.68 13.35 3.64
N GLU A 140 -21.74 12.22 2.94
CA GLU A 140 -22.75 11.17 3.16
C GLU A 140 -22.14 9.79 2.87
N GLY A 141 -22.60 8.77 3.59
CA GLY A 141 -22.13 7.40 3.42
C GLY A 141 -20.97 7.04 4.33
N SER A 142 -20.32 5.92 4.02
CA SER A 142 -19.17 5.42 4.78
C SER A 142 -18.19 4.67 3.88
N VAL A 143 -17.00 4.44 4.38
CA VAL A 143 -15.95 3.73 3.67
C VAL A 143 -15.37 2.62 4.51
N GLU A 144 -14.77 1.65 3.85
CA GLU A 144 -13.93 0.62 4.45
C GLU A 144 -12.50 0.81 3.94
N HIS A 145 -11.51 0.68 4.83
CA HIS A 145 -10.11 0.75 4.44
C HIS A 145 -9.62 -0.63 3.94
N LEU A 146 -8.93 -0.64 2.82
CA LEU A 146 -8.32 -1.84 2.23
C LEU A 146 -7.15 -2.37 3.05
N ILE A 147 -6.47 -1.47 3.76
CA ILE A 147 -5.37 -1.74 4.69
C ILE A 147 -5.53 -0.80 5.89
N GLU A 148 -4.90 -1.13 7.01
CA GLU A 148 -4.91 -0.28 8.18
C GLU A 148 -4.17 1.04 7.91
N PRO A 149 -4.80 2.21 8.18
CA PRO A 149 -4.15 3.51 8.06
C PRO A 149 -2.92 3.62 8.98
N GLY A 150 -1.89 4.32 8.53
CA GLY A 150 -0.68 4.57 9.31
C GLY A 150 -0.87 5.56 10.48
N PHE A 151 -2.06 6.14 10.61
CA PHE A 151 -2.44 7.07 11.69
C PHE A 151 -3.97 7.06 11.87
N LEU A 152 -4.44 7.65 12.98
CA LEU A 152 -5.86 7.77 13.27
C LEU A 152 -6.53 8.74 12.28
N VAL A 153 -7.43 8.23 11.47
CA VAL A 153 -8.25 9.04 10.54
C VAL A 153 -9.45 9.59 11.31
N GLU A 154 -9.68 10.89 11.22
CA GLU A 154 -10.81 11.54 11.88
C GLU A 154 -12.15 11.01 11.34
N GLU A 155 -13.12 10.89 12.23
CA GLU A 155 -14.49 10.51 11.87
C GLU A 155 -15.07 11.48 10.83
N GLY A 156 -15.78 10.97 9.83
CA GLY A 156 -16.27 11.79 8.72
C GLY A 156 -15.22 12.12 7.65
N SER A 157 -14.07 11.48 7.69
CA SER A 157 -13.02 11.59 6.66
C SER A 157 -12.57 10.23 6.15
N CYS A 158 -11.96 10.19 4.98
CA CYS A 158 -11.35 8.98 4.43
C CYS A 158 -10.02 9.25 3.74
N LEU A 159 -9.17 8.23 3.67
CA LEU A 159 -7.96 8.22 2.86
C LEU A 159 -8.29 7.59 1.51
N THR A 160 -8.54 8.40 0.49
CA THR A 160 -9.05 7.93 -0.82
C THR A 160 -8.16 6.89 -1.48
N CYS A 161 -6.86 6.89 -1.20
CA CYS A 161 -5.90 5.94 -1.79
C CYS A 161 -6.00 4.50 -1.25
N ILE A 162 -6.64 4.31 -0.09
CA ILE A 162 -6.79 2.99 0.55
C ILE A 162 -8.23 2.68 0.94
N SER A 163 -9.20 3.51 0.55
CA SER A 163 -10.61 3.34 0.92
C SER A 163 -11.46 2.87 -0.24
N THR A 164 -12.47 2.07 0.08
CA THR A 164 -13.58 1.67 -0.80
C THR A 164 -14.91 2.07 -0.20
N PRO A 165 -15.94 2.36 -1.00
CA PRO A 165 -17.24 2.76 -0.47
C PRO A 165 -17.99 1.58 0.14
N VAL A 166 -18.73 1.85 1.22
CA VAL A 166 -19.74 0.94 1.78
C VAL A 166 -21.12 1.50 1.41
N GLY A 167 -21.67 1.06 0.27
CA GLY A 167 -22.86 1.66 -0.32
C GLY A 167 -22.57 2.99 -1.03
N ASN A 168 -23.59 3.82 -1.24
CA ASN A 168 -23.43 5.11 -1.90
C ASN A 168 -22.63 6.08 -1.02
N LEU A 169 -21.80 6.90 -1.67
CA LEU A 169 -20.84 7.77 -1.00
C LEU A 169 -20.83 9.16 -1.62
N VAL A 170 -20.80 10.21 -0.80
CA VAL A 170 -20.67 11.60 -1.23
C VAL A 170 -19.42 12.20 -0.59
N LEU A 171 -18.50 12.68 -1.42
CA LEU A 171 -17.20 13.23 -1.01
C LEU A 171 -17.09 14.72 -1.35
N ASP A 172 -16.39 15.47 -0.50
CA ASP A 172 -16.10 16.89 -0.67
C ASP A 172 -14.95 17.14 -1.66
N ALA A 173 -15.11 16.69 -2.90
CA ALA A 173 -14.10 16.79 -3.95
C ALA A 173 -14.68 17.25 -5.29
#